data_2dee65ff10a9e898f759b927f04cc2c7
#
_entry.id   2dee65ff10a9e898f759b927f04cc2c7
#
_cell.length_a   1.000
_cell.length_b   1.000
_cell.length_c   1.000
_cell.angle_alpha   90.00
_cell.angle_beta   90.00
_cell.angle_gamma   90.00
#
_symmetry.space_group_name_H-M   'P 1'
#
loop_
_entity.id
_entity.type
_entity.pdbx_description
1 polymer ?
#
loop_
_entity_poly.entity_id
_entity_poly.type
_entity_poly.pdbx_seq_one_letter_code
_entity_poly.pdbx_strand_id
1 'polypeptide(L)'
;MLKYNETMVTFGEVPSEVTLCINITGCPVHCPDCHSKHLWEDIGNELKPVVLSDLIAKNDGITCIAFMGGDNSPIDIYNLAEWVKNNTELKVCWYSGMPLRKKLPLEYFDYIKTGPYKKELGGLDSVTTNQRFYEVKKKLAYKSDEVMYRYLEDITYKFQKLKIANEIGDYQDDEE
;
A
#
# COMPACT_ATOMS: atom_id res chain seq x y z
N MET A 1 -0.38 -13.07 -14.70
CA MET A 1 0.93 -12.92 -13.99
C MET A 1 1.27 -11.44 -13.94
N LEU A 2 1.58 -10.93 -12.75
CA LEU A 2 1.91 -9.52 -12.54
C LEU A 2 3.28 -9.17 -13.13
N LYS A 3 3.41 -7.93 -13.62
CA LYS A 3 4.69 -7.32 -13.99
C LYS A 3 4.92 -6.05 -13.19
N TYR A 4 6.17 -5.67 -13.05
CA TYR A 4 6.59 -4.41 -12.44
C TYR A 4 7.68 -3.76 -13.28
N ASN A 5 7.78 -2.43 -13.22
CA ASN A 5 8.81 -1.70 -13.97
C ASN A 5 9.89 -1.11 -13.08
N GLU A 6 9.56 -0.72 -11.86
CA GLU A 6 10.53 -0.09 -10.94
C GLU A 6 10.20 -0.41 -9.48
N THR A 7 11.21 -0.23 -8.64
CA THR A 7 11.09 -0.35 -7.18
C THR A 7 11.79 0.83 -6.50
N MET A 8 11.29 1.24 -5.34
CA MET A 8 11.92 2.27 -4.53
C MET A 8 11.72 2.00 -3.05
N VAL A 9 12.69 2.39 -2.22
CA VAL A 9 12.53 2.39 -0.76
C VAL A 9 12.13 3.80 -0.31
N THR A 10 11.10 3.90 0.53
CA THR A 10 10.54 5.17 1.00
C THR A 10 10.00 5.05 2.42
N PHE A 11 9.90 6.18 3.12
CA PHE A 11 9.28 6.31 4.45
C PHE A 11 7.87 6.93 4.39
N GLY A 12 7.42 7.39 3.22
CA GLY A 12 6.19 8.18 3.07
C GLY A 12 4.95 7.37 2.75
N GLU A 13 5.09 6.16 2.18
CA GLU A 13 3.95 5.42 1.64
C GLU A 13 3.19 4.60 2.70
N VAL A 14 3.87 4.09 3.71
CA VAL A 14 3.23 3.38 4.82
C VAL A 14 3.68 4.02 6.13
N PRO A 15 2.76 4.55 6.96
CA PRO A 15 3.11 5.24 8.19
C PRO A 15 3.95 4.37 9.13
N SER A 16 5.10 4.91 9.56
CA SER A 16 6.06 4.28 10.49
C SER A 16 6.81 3.06 9.93
N GLU A 17 6.83 2.86 8.61
CA GLU A 17 7.52 1.75 7.96
C GLU A 17 8.62 2.25 7.01
N VAL A 18 9.71 1.48 6.92
CA VAL A 18 10.67 1.55 5.81
C VAL A 18 10.16 0.64 4.71
N THR A 19 9.58 1.22 3.67
CA THR A 19 8.78 0.48 2.70
C THR A 19 9.50 0.28 1.37
N LEU A 20 9.63 -0.97 0.93
CA LEU A 20 9.97 -1.29 -0.45
C LEU A 20 8.68 -1.25 -1.29
N CYS A 21 8.53 -0.21 -2.09
CA CYS A 21 7.44 -0.06 -3.05
C CYS A 21 7.80 -0.78 -4.35
N ILE A 22 6.88 -1.59 -4.86
CA ILE A 22 6.99 -2.32 -6.13
C ILE A 22 5.88 -1.80 -7.05
N ASN A 23 6.23 -1.03 -8.08
CA ASN A 23 5.30 -0.42 -9.01
C ASN A 23 4.80 -1.45 -10.02
N ILE A 24 3.56 -1.92 -9.83
CA ILE A 24 2.92 -2.94 -10.66
C ILE A 24 2.31 -2.28 -11.91
N THR A 25 2.62 -2.85 -13.07
CA THR A 25 2.13 -2.38 -14.37
C THR A 25 0.81 -3.04 -14.77
N GLY A 26 0.18 -2.58 -15.86
CA GLY A 26 -1.12 -3.05 -16.32
C GLY A 26 -2.29 -2.57 -15.44
N CYS A 27 -2.21 -1.35 -14.89
CA CYS A 27 -3.25 -0.80 -14.04
C CYS A 27 -4.58 -0.65 -14.80
N PRO A 28 -5.68 -1.32 -14.41
CA PRO A 28 -6.95 -1.26 -15.14
C PRO A 28 -7.82 -0.05 -14.77
N VAL A 29 -7.44 0.73 -13.75
CA VAL A 29 -8.27 1.82 -13.21
C VAL A 29 -8.20 3.07 -14.08
N HIS A 30 -7.05 3.36 -14.66
CA HIS A 30 -6.81 4.48 -15.59
C HIS A 30 -7.37 5.82 -15.08
N CYS A 31 -7.05 6.20 -13.84
CA CYS A 31 -7.49 7.50 -13.29
C CYS A 31 -7.05 8.65 -14.20
N PRO A 32 -7.95 9.56 -14.65
CA PRO A 32 -7.63 10.59 -15.67
C PRO A 32 -6.40 11.42 -15.35
N ASP A 33 -6.23 11.80 -14.09
CA ASP A 33 -5.12 12.64 -13.59
C ASP A 33 -4.08 11.83 -12.78
N CYS A 34 -3.93 10.53 -13.09
CA CYS A 34 -2.95 9.69 -12.44
C CYS A 34 -1.53 10.22 -12.66
N HIS A 35 -0.74 10.32 -11.59
CA HIS A 35 0.67 10.70 -11.67
C HIS A 35 1.54 9.61 -12.29
N SER A 36 1.07 8.34 -12.25
CA SER A 36 1.81 7.16 -12.72
C SER A 36 1.16 6.54 -13.94
N LYS A 37 0.82 7.35 -14.96
CA LYS A 37 0.17 6.85 -16.22
C LYS A 37 1.04 5.83 -16.97
N HIS A 38 2.36 5.86 -16.79
CA HIS A 38 3.29 4.88 -17.35
C HIS A 38 3.04 3.44 -16.83
N LEU A 39 2.31 3.29 -15.72
CA LEU A 39 1.91 1.99 -15.18
C LEU A 39 0.63 1.41 -15.82
N TRP A 40 0.00 2.11 -16.75
CA TRP A 40 -1.22 1.61 -17.41
C TRP A 40 -0.93 0.47 -18.38
N GLU A 41 0.22 0.52 -19.06
CA GLU A 41 0.65 -0.52 -19.99
C GLU A 41 1.18 -1.75 -19.22
N ASP A 42 0.86 -2.96 -19.72
CA ASP A 42 1.33 -4.22 -19.13
C ASP A 42 2.75 -4.58 -19.63
N ILE A 43 3.74 -3.79 -19.21
CA ILE A 43 5.16 -3.93 -19.60
C ILE A 43 6.06 -4.09 -18.36
N GLY A 44 7.29 -4.56 -18.57
CA GLY A 44 8.28 -4.70 -17.50
C GLY A 44 8.60 -6.16 -17.16
N ASN A 45 9.19 -6.36 -15.99
CA ASN A 45 9.65 -7.67 -15.53
C ASN A 45 8.53 -8.45 -14.83
N GLU A 46 8.47 -9.76 -15.02
CA GLU A 46 7.54 -10.62 -14.29
C GLU A 46 7.85 -10.61 -12.79
N LEU A 47 6.81 -10.38 -11.96
CA LEU A 47 6.91 -10.44 -10.51
C LEU A 47 6.53 -11.83 -10.01
N LYS A 48 7.55 -12.63 -9.71
CA LYS A 48 7.43 -13.99 -9.16
C LYS A 48 8.04 -14.05 -7.75
N PRO A 49 7.73 -15.06 -6.93
CA PRO A 49 8.31 -15.21 -5.59
C PRO A 49 9.84 -15.15 -5.57
N VAL A 50 10.52 -15.77 -6.53
CA VAL A 50 11.98 -15.72 -6.62
C VAL A 50 12.51 -14.30 -6.87
N VAL A 51 11.84 -13.54 -7.76
CA VAL A 51 12.20 -12.14 -8.03
C VAL A 51 11.95 -11.27 -6.79
N LEU A 52 10.81 -11.49 -6.11
CA LEU A 52 10.48 -10.78 -4.88
C LEU A 52 11.51 -11.07 -3.77
N SER A 53 11.96 -12.32 -3.63
CA SER A 53 13.05 -12.71 -2.73
C SER A 53 14.34 -11.94 -3.02
N ASP A 54 14.72 -11.84 -4.30
CA ASP A 54 15.93 -11.10 -4.73
C ASP A 54 15.81 -9.60 -4.46
N LEU A 55 14.62 -9.01 -4.66
CA LEU A 55 14.35 -7.61 -4.34
C LEU A 55 14.46 -7.35 -2.84
N ILE A 56 13.92 -8.22 -2.01
CA ILE A 56 14.03 -8.12 -0.54
C ILE A 56 15.50 -8.21 -0.11
N ALA A 57 16.24 -9.18 -0.62
CA ALA A 57 17.65 -9.39 -0.27
C ALA A 57 18.57 -8.23 -0.68
N LYS A 58 18.20 -7.43 -1.67
CA LYS A 58 18.95 -6.24 -2.12
C LYS A 58 18.62 -4.96 -1.34
N ASN A 59 17.62 -4.99 -0.47
CA ASN A 59 17.13 -3.80 0.24
C ASN A 59 17.11 -4.05 1.76
N ASP A 60 18.29 -4.02 2.39
CA ASP A 60 18.43 -4.20 3.83
C ASP A 60 17.69 -3.12 4.64
N GLY A 61 17.15 -3.51 5.78
CA GLY A 61 16.51 -2.58 6.73
C GLY A 61 15.07 -2.20 6.38
N ILE A 62 14.48 -2.76 5.32
CA ILE A 62 13.04 -2.58 5.06
C ILE A 62 12.21 -3.31 6.11
N THR A 63 11.05 -2.74 6.43
CA THR A 63 10.08 -3.33 7.37
C THR A 63 8.76 -3.71 6.70
N CYS A 64 8.52 -3.20 5.49
CA CYS A 64 7.28 -3.40 4.76
C CYS A 64 7.52 -3.55 3.26
N ILE A 65 6.73 -4.40 2.61
CA ILE A 65 6.57 -4.48 1.16
C ILE A 65 5.25 -3.82 0.78
N ALA A 66 5.27 -2.90 -0.19
CA ALA A 66 4.07 -2.31 -0.76
C ALA A 66 3.91 -2.67 -2.24
N PHE A 67 2.84 -3.40 -2.56
CA PHE A 67 2.43 -3.65 -3.93
C PHE A 67 1.63 -2.43 -4.42
N MET A 68 2.23 -1.62 -5.31
CA MET A 68 1.65 -0.37 -5.81
C MET A 68 0.88 -0.66 -7.11
N GLY A 69 -0.39 -1.09 -6.99
CA GLY A 69 -1.23 -1.56 -8.10
C GLY A 69 -1.52 -3.05 -8.06
N GLY A 70 -1.69 -3.70 -9.24
CA GLY A 70 -1.98 -5.13 -9.34
C GLY A 70 -3.49 -5.45 -9.35
N ASP A 71 -4.35 -4.45 -9.53
CA ASP A 71 -5.80 -4.63 -9.65
C ASP A 71 -6.22 -5.43 -10.89
N ASN A 72 -5.33 -5.59 -11.88
CA ASN A 72 -5.49 -6.47 -13.04
C ASN A 72 -5.42 -7.95 -12.68
N SER A 73 -4.73 -8.33 -11.60
CA SER A 73 -4.64 -9.71 -11.10
C SER A 73 -4.57 -9.79 -9.57
N PRO A 74 -5.69 -9.52 -8.85
CA PRO A 74 -5.72 -9.55 -7.39
C PRO A 74 -5.28 -10.88 -6.78
N ILE A 75 -5.55 -11.99 -7.46
CA ILE A 75 -5.14 -13.33 -6.99
C ILE A 75 -3.61 -13.45 -6.95
N ASP A 76 -2.90 -12.90 -7.94
CA ASP A 76 -1.44 -12.90 -7.92
C ASP A 76 -0.90 -12.03 -6.77
N ILE A 77 -1.56 -10.88 -6.46
CA ILE A 77 -1.23 -10.07 -5.27
C ILE A 77 -1.41 -10.89 -3.99
N TYR A 78 -2.52 -11.63 -3.85
CA TYR A 78 -2.76 -12.46 -2.67
C TYR A 78 -1.69 -13.55 -2.50
N ASN A 79 -1.33 -14.24 -3.59
CA ASN A 79 -0.30 -15.27 -3.59
C ASN A 79 1.09 -14.70 -3.20
N LEU A 80 1.45 -13.51 -3.71
CA LEU A 80 2.71 -12.85 -3.35
C LEU A 80 2.69 -12.36 -1.89
N ALA A 81 1.57 -11.80 -1.42
CA ALA A 81 1.40 -11.39 -0.03
C ALA A 81 1.51 -12.57 0.93
N GLU A 82 0.84 -13.69 0.62
CA GLU A 82 0.95 -14.96 1.36
C GLU A 82 2.40 -15.44 1.41
N TRP A 83 3.10 -15.40 0.26
CA TRP A 83 4.49 -15.79 0.20
C TRP A 83 5.37 -14.93 1.13
N VAL A 84 5.21 -13.60 1.13
CA VAL A 84 5.93 -12.70 2.04
C VAL A 84 5.67 -13.07 3.49
N LYS A 85 4.40 -13.27 3.88
CA LYS A 85 4.02 -13.61 5.26
C LYS A 85 4.56 -14.97 5.73
N ASN A 86 4.74 -15.92 4.81
CA ASN A 86 5.22 -17.24 5.13
C ASN A 86 6.76 -17.36 5.13
N ASN A 87 7.47 -16.44 4.47
CA ASN A 87 8.92 -16.55 4.28
C ASN A 87 9.72 -15.40 4.91
N THR A 88 9.05 -14.37 5.45
CA THR A 88 9.69 -13.18 6.05
C THR A 88 8.89 -12.67 7.25
N GLU A 89 9.52 -11.80 8.05
CA GLU A 89 8.84 -11.03 9.12
C GLU A 89 8.32 -9.68 8.63
N LEU A 90 8.39 -9.40 7.31
CA LEU A 90 7.99 -8.12 6.75
C LEU A 90 6.47 -7.93 6.81
N LYS A 91 6.06 -6.68 6.98
CA LYS A 91 4.67 -6.27 6.78
C LYS A 91 4.35 -6.19 5.29
N VAL A 92 3.07 -6.31 4.96
CA VAL A 92 2.58 -6.25 3.58
C VAL A 92 1.52 -5.19 3.46
N CYS A 93 1.71 -4.30 2.49
CA CYS A 93 0.75 -3.28 2.08
C CYS A 93 0.30 -3.50 0.64
N TRP A 94 -0.97 -3.29 0.37
CA TRP A 94 -1.50 -3.27 -1.00
C TRP A 94 -2.16 -1.92 -1.32
N TYR A 95 -1.67 -1.26 -2.37
CA TYR A 95 -2.25 -0.05 -2.93
C TYR A 95 -3.16 -0.40 -4.10
N SER A 96 -4.47 -0.48 -3.85
CA SER A 96 -5.50 -0.71 -4.86
C SER A 96 -6.13 0.61 -5.31
N GLY A 97 -6.31 0.79 -6.61
CA GLY A 97 -7.11 1.88 -7.18
C GLY A 97 -8.62 1.60 -7.13
N MET A 98 -9.02 0.39 -6.77
CA MET A 98 -10.43 -0.02 -6.71
C MET A 98 -11.04 0.27 -5.34
N PRO A 99 -12.38 0.29 -5.22
CA PRO A 99 -13.07 0.30 -3.94
C PRO A 99 -12.73 -0.94 -3.10
N LEU A 100 -12.91 -0.82 -1.78
CA LEU A 100 -12.67 -1.92 -0.86
C LEU A 100 -13.47 -3.18 -1.27
N ARG A 101 -12.77 -4.29 -1.45
CA ARG A 101 -13.35 -5.58 -1.85
C ARG A 101 -14.00 -6.25 -0.66
N LYS A 102 -15.17 -6.87 -0.85
CA LYS A 102 -15.92 -7.57 0.22
C LYS A 102 -15.20 -8.83 0.74
N LYS A 103 -14.39 -9.46 -0.09
CA LYS A 103 -13.64 -10.68 0.25
C LYS A 103 -12.16 -10.43 0.02
N LEU A 104 -11.46 -10.05 1.08
CA LEU A 104 -10.02 -9.89 1.10
C LEU A 104 -9.43 -10.91 2.08
N PRO A 105 -8.35 -11.62 1.73
CA PRO A 105 -7.60 -12.46 2.65
C PRO A 105 -6.78 -11.58 3.60
N LEU A 106 -7.44 -10.99 4.61
CA LEU A 106 -6.82 -10.02 5.52
C LEU A 106 -5.65 -10.60 6.31
N GLU A 107 -5.53 -11.93 6.36
CA GLU A 107 -4.40 -12.63 7.01
C GLU A 107 -3.05 -12.37 6.33
N TYR A 108 -3.03 -11.99 5.07
CA TYR A 108 -1.81 -11.73 4.30
C TYR A 108 -1.41 -10.26 4.25
N PHE A 109 -2.26 -9.36 4.78
CA PHE A 109 -2.02 -7.92 4.74
C PHE A 109 -1.93 -7.29 6.13
N ASP A 110 -1.07 -6.30 6.26
CA ASP A 110 -1.00 -5.42 7.43
C ASP A 110 -1.62 -4.06 7.11
N TYR A 111 -1.53 -3.63 5.84
CA TYR A 111 -2.08 -2.36 5.37
C TYR A 111 -2.76 -2.52 4.01
N ILE A 112 -3.82 -1.75 3.78
CA ILE A 112 -4.53 -1.73 2.48
C ILE A 112 -4.97 -0.29 2.17
N LYS A 113 -4.50 0.23 1.04
CA LYS A 113 -5.00 1.48 0.46
C LYS A 113 -6.02 1.17 -0.62
N THR A 114 -7.15 1.91 -0.64
CA THR A 114 -8.23 1.72 -1.61
C THR A 114 -8.68 3.04 -2.23
N GLY A 115 -9.35 2.95 -3.37
CA GLY A 115 -9.98 4.06 -4.07
C GLY A 115 -9.13 4.67 -5.17
N PRO A 116 -9.76 5.07 -6.30
CA PRO A 116 -9.08 5.73 -7.41
C PRO A 116 -8.64 7.14 -7.03
N TYR A 117 -7.57 7.62 -7.67
CA TYR A 117 -7.19 9.02 -7.54
C TYR A 117 -8.18 9.92 -8.27
N LYS A 118 -8.61 11.00 -7.61
CA LYS A 118 -9.45 12.07 -8.15
C LYS A 118 -8.81 13.39 -7.82
N LYS A 119 -8.39 14.12 -8.85
CA LYS A 119 -7.66 15.40 -8.71
C LYS A 119 -8.41 16.40 -7.85
N GLU A 120 -9.72 16.52 -8.05
CA GLU A 120 -10.60 17.43 -7.33
C GLU A 120 -10.73 17.12 -5.83
N LEU A 121 -10.41 15.88 -5.42
CA LEU A 121 -10.48 15.43 -4.04
C LEU A 121 -9.09 15.27 -3.40
N GLY A 122 -8.04 15.26 -4.22
CA GLY A 122 -6.65 15.09 -3.79
C GLY A 122 -6.26 13.64 -3.46
N GLY A 123 -5.03 13.47 -2.99
CA GLY A 123 -4.46 12.20 -2.52
C GLY A 123 -4.82 11.89 -1.07
N LEU A 124 -4.10 10.94 -0.45
CA LEU A 124 -4.31 10.55 0.95
C LEU A 124 -4.06 11.69 1.95
N ASP A 125 -3.23 12.64 1.59
CA ASP A 125 -2.90 13.84 2.37
C ASP A 125 -4.00 14.91 2.39
N SER A 126 -4.98 14.80 1.49
CA SER A 126 -6.12 15.71 1.40
C SER A 126 -7.24 15.31 2.35
N VAL A 127 -7.82 16.30 3.05
CA VAL A 127 -8.99 16.08 3.94
C VAL A 127 -10.26 15.74 3.16
N THR A 128 -10.31 16.04 1.86
CA THR A 128 -11.46 15.77 0.97
C THR A 128 -11.32 14.45 0.21
N THR A 129 -10.23 13.71 0.42
CA THR A 129 -9.91 12.51 -0.36
C THR A 129 -11.00 11.44 -0.30
N ASN A 130 -11.26 10.81 -1.45
CA ASN A 130 -12.08 9.59 -1.54
C ASN A 130 -11.27 8.32 -1.31
N GLN A 131 -9.94 8.43 -1.20
CA GLN A 131 -9.07 7.30 -0.91
C GLN A 131 -9.11 6.98 0.59
N ARG A 132 -8.88 5.70 0.92
CA ARG A 132 -8.80 5.26 2.33
C ARG A 132 -7.57 4.39 2.51
N PHE A 133 -6.93 4.55 3.65
CA PHE A 133 -5.80 3.74 4.06
C PHE A 133 -6.15 3.02 5.36
N TYR A 134 -6.13 1.70 5.31
CA TYR A 134 -6.53 0.85 6.42
C TYR A 134 -5.33 0.11 7.00
N GLU A 135 -5.31 -0.03 8.33
CA GLU A 135 -4.49 -0.99 9.05
C GLU A 135 -5.33 -2.23 9.38
N VAL A 136 -4.76 -3.42 9.15
CA VAL A 136 -5.41 -4.69 9.49
C VAL A 136 -5.12 -5.01 10.95
N LYS A 137 -6.14 -4.95 11.78
CA LYS A 137 -6.09 -5.25 13.21
C LYS A 137 -6.56 -6.66 13.52
N LYS A 138 -6.06 -7.21 14.63
CA LYS A 138 -6.50 -8.51 15.18
C LYS A 138 -7.21 -8.28 16.49
N LYS A 139 -8.32 -9.00 16.72
CA LYS A 139 -9.07 -8.98 17.97
C LYS A 139 -9.54 -10.38 18.32
N LEU A 140 -9.44 -10.76 19.60
CA LEU A 140 -10.02 -12.00 20.12
C LEU A 140 -11.57 -11.86 20.20
N ALA A 141 -12.28 -12.91 19.82
CA ALA A 141 -13.72 -12.95 19.99
C ALA A 141 -14.10 -13.12 21.47
N TYR A 142 -15.03 -12.31 21.98
CA TYR A 142 -15.41 -12.24 23.39
C TYR A 142 -16.00 -13.54 23.99
N LYS A 143 -16.28 -14.57 23.18
CA LYS A 143 -16.96 -15.80 23.61
C LYS A 143 -16.18 -17.09 23.45
N SER A 144 -15.00 -17.07 22.87
CA SER A 144 -14.07 -18.19 22.84
C SER A 144 -12.66 -17.64 22.69
N ASP A 145 -11.78 -17.93 23.63
CA ASP A 145 -10.39 -17.49 23.65
C ASP A 145 -9.56 -18.01 22.45
N GLU A 146 -10.17 -18.80 21.56
CA GLU A 146 -9.52 -19.45 20.42
C GLU A 146 -9.82 -18.81 19.06
N VAL A 147 -10.81 -17.91 18.95
CA VAL A 147 -11.19 -17.29 17.66
C VAL A 147 -10.67 -15.88 17.54
N MET A 148 -9.61 -15.74 16.74
CA MET A 148 -9.07 -14.44 16.34
C MET A 148 -9.72 -13.99 15.02
N TYR A 149 -10.33 -12.79 15.01
CA TYR A 149 -10.81 -12.18 13.77
C TYR A 149 -9.98 -10.95 13.41
N ARG A 150 -9.92 -10.64 12.11
CA ARG A 150 -9.27 -9.45 11.58
C ARG A 150 -10.31 -8.44 11.14
N TYR A 151 -9.99 -7.17 11.32
CA TYR A 151 -10.83 -6.05 10.87
C TYR A 151 -9.95 -4.91 10.34
N LEU A 152 -10.55 -4.01 9.60
CA LEU A 152 -9.89 -2.85 9.02
C LEU A 152 -10.15 -1.62 9.89
N GLU A 153 -9.07 -0.96 10.34
CA GLU A 153 -9.10 0.34 10.99
C GLU A 153 -8.70 1.42 9.99
N ASP A 154 -9.55 2.41 9.75
CA ASP A 154 -9.22 3.54 8.87
C ASP A 154 -8.22 4.45 9.57
N ILE A 155 -7.01 4.53 9.02
CA ILE A 155 -5.93 5.38 9.50
C ILE A 155 -5.52 6.46 8.49
N THR A 156 -6.38 6.80 7.54
CA THR A 156 -6.15 7.83 6.50
C THR A 156 -5.71 9.16 7.10
N TYR A 157 -6.23 9.51 8.29
CA TYR A 157 -5.88 10.73 9.01
C TYR A 157 -4.37 10.88 9.30
N LYS A 158 -3.59 9.79 9.32
CA LYS A 158 -2.14 9.85 9.57
C LYS A 158 -1.40 10.61 8.45
N PHE A 159 -1.85 10.48 7.21
CA PHE A 159 -1.29 11.22 6.07
C PHE A 159 -1.63 12.72 6.12
N GLN A 160 -2.84 13.04 6.55
CA GLN A 160 -3.33 14.43 6.65
C GLN A 160 -2.59 15.22 7.74
N LYS A 161 -2.28 14.58 8.90
CA LYS A 161 -1.51 15.22 9.98
C LYS A 161 -0.08 15.56 9.58
N LEU A 162 0.57 14.71 8.78
CA LEU A 162 1.93 14.97 8.31
C LEU A 162 1.99 16.22 7.44
N LYS A 163 0.99 16.45 6.57
CA LYS A 163 0.90 17.64 5.75
C LYS A 163 0.77 18.92 6.60
N ILE A 164 -0.14 18.94 7.57
CA ILE A 164 -0.34 20.08 8.46
C ILE A 164 0.93 20.40 9.24
N ALA A 165 1.65 19.40 9.73
CA ALA A 165 2.90 19.60 10.46
C ALA A 165 4.00 20.23 9.58
N ASN A 166 4.11 19.83 8.32
CA ASN A 166 5.06 20.41 7.38
C ASN A 166 4.69 21.88 7.02
N GLU A 167 3.41 22.15 6.80
CA GLU A 167 2.93 23.53 6.53
C GLU A 167 3.17 24.49 7.72
N ILE A 168 3.06 24.00 8.98
CA ILE A 168 3.35 24.81 10.18
C ILE A 168 4.88 25.01 10.35
N GLY A 169 5.70 24.03 9.99
CA GLY A 169 7.16 24.15 10.06
C GLY A 169 7.72 25.22 9.12
N ASP A 170 7.16 25.31 7.91
CA ASP A 170 7.57 26.31 6.91
C ASP A 170 7.23 27.77 7.31
N TYR A 171 6.29 27.97 8.25
CA TYR A 171 5.94 29.30 8.77
C TYR A 171 6.86 29.82 9.90
N GLN A 172 7.73 28.98 10.46
CA GLN A 172 8.62 29.39 11.55
C GLN A 172 10.00 29.89 11.13
N ASP A 173 10.37 29.72 9.85
CA ASP A 173 11.69 30.12 9.33
C ASP A 173 11.71 31.51 8.68
N ASP A 174 10.57 32.23 8.62
CA ASP A 174 10.48 33.56 8.00
C ASP A 174 10.55 34.73 9.00
N GLU A 175 10.87 34.50 10.28
CA GLU A 175 11.09 35.55 11.28
C GLU A 175 12.53 35.48 11.86
N GLU A 176 13.55 35.89 11.04
CA GLU A 176 14.83 36.44 11.50
C GLU A 176 15.35 37.53 10.56
#